data_509e9b2a8440c487160635dd358d3553
#
_entry.id   509e9b2a8440c487160635dd358d3553
#
_cell.length_a   1.000
_cell.length_b   1.000
_cell.length_c   1.000
_cell.angle_alpha   90.00
_cell.angle_beta   90.00
_cell.angle_gamma   90.00
#
_symmetry.space_group_name_H-M   'P 1'
#
loop_
_entity.id
_entity.type
_entity.pdbx_description
1 polymer ?
#
loop_
_entity_poly.entity_id
_entity_poly.type
_entity_poly.pdbx_seq_one_letter_code
_entity_poly.pdbx_strand_id
1 'polypeptide(L)'
;MVDNEPIQCKVVLVGETGVGKTSLSNRYIKNSFFQVFSNHGVLYETKTVFLKDCNQSIKFEIWDTAGQEKYRSLAKVYYKNASACILVYDITKKDTFQELKNFWINEVTSNAPENMSK
;
A
#
# COMPACT_ATOMS: atom_id res chain seq x y z
N MET A 1 28.83 0.44 17.21
CA MET A 1 28.18 -0.40 16.21
C MET A 1 26.92 0.26 15.69
N VAL A 2 26.82 0.32 14.45
CA VAL A 2 25.63 0.91 13.86
C VAL A 2 24.60 -0.18 13.67
N ASP A 3 23.40 0.12 14.12
CA ASP A 3 22.29 -0.75 13.86
C ASP A 3 21.76 -0.45 12.47
N ASN A 4 21.99 -1.40 11.56
CA ASN A 4 21.60 -1.23 10.16
C ASN A 4 20.28 -1.94 9.84
N GLU A 5 19.46 -2.19 10.84
CA GLU A 5 18.16 -2.78 10.58
C GLU A 5 17.33 -1.86 9.67
N PRO A 6 16.68 -2.44 8.65
CA PRO A 6 15.83 -1.64 7.77
C PRO A 6 14.68 -0.98 8.52
N ILE A 7 14.36 0.23 8.11
CA ILE A 7 13.15 0.89 8.59
C ILE A 7 11.96 0.25 7.88
N GLN A 8 10.97 -0.18 8.66
CA GLN A 8 9.76 -0.77 8.11
C GLN A 8 8.83 0.34 7.62
N CYS A 9 8.29 0.17 6.42
CA CYS A 9 7.36 1.14 5.85
C CYS A 9 6.21 0.40 5.18
N LYS A 10 5.04 0.49 5.79
CA LYS A 10 3.84 -0.14 5.23
C LYS A 10 3.14 0.83 4.30
N VAL A 11 2.95 0.42 3.05
CA VAL A 11 2.28 1.21 2.02
C VAL A 11 1.06 0.46 1.52
N VAL A 12 -0.08 1.13 1.50
CA VAL A 12 -1.34 0.53 1.06
C VAL A 12 -1.75 1.16 -0.26
N LEU A 13 -2.12 0.32 -1.24
CA LEU A 13 -2.64 0.78 -2.53
C LEU A 13 -4.15 0.64 -2.51
N VAL A 14 -4.87 1.72 -2.76
CA VAL A 14 -6.33 1.73 -2.79
C VAL A 14 -6.85 2.36 -4.07
N GLY A 15 -8.08 2.04 -4.44
CA GLY A 15 -8.73 2.55 -5.62
C GLY A 15 -9.68 1.50 -6.16
N GLU A 16 -10.43 1.85 -7.21
CA GLU A 16 -11.39 0.95 -7.81
C GLU A 16 -10.72 -0.27 -8.44
N THR A 17 -11.49 -1.35 -8.60
CA THR A 17 -11.03 -2.54 -9.31
C THR A 17 -10.63 -2.17 -10.73
N GLY A 18 -9.49 -2.68 -11.17
CA GLY A 18 -9.07 -2.51 -12.56
C GLY A 18 -8.33 -1.22 -12.88
N VAL A 19 -7.99 -0.43 -11.87
CA VAL A 19 -7.24 0.82 -12.12
C VAL A 19 -5.73 0.62 -12.26
N GLY A 20 -5.24 -0.61 -12.02
CA GLY A 20 -3.83 -0.90 -12.19
C GLY A 20 -3.02 -0.98 -10.90
N LYS A 21 -3.67 -1.12 -9.75
CA LYS A 21 -2.97 -1.24 -8.46
C LYS A 21 -1.98 -2.40 -8.47
N THR A 22 -2.46 -3.58 -8.86
CA THR A 22 -1.62 -4.78 -8.91
C THR A 22 -0.51 -4.65 -9.93
N SER A 23 -0.80 -4.04 -11.07
CA SER A 23 0.20 -3.81 -12.11
C SER A 23 1.31 -2.88 -11.61
N LEU A 24 0.96 -1.82 -10.89
CA LEU A 24 1.94 -0.92 -10.30
C LEU A 24 2.82 -1.65 -9.29
N SER A 25 2.21 -2.41 -8.40
CA SER A 25 2.94 -3.16 -7.39
C SER A 25 3.89 -4.17 -8.04
N ASN A 26 3.40 -4.96 -8.99
CA ASN A 26 4.21 -5.96 -9.66
C ASN A 26 5.37 -5.33 -10.41
N ARG A 27 5.14 -4.19 -11.05
CA ARG A 27 6.20 -3.49 -11.78
C ARG A 27 7.30 -3.02 -10.86
N TYR A 28 6.93 -2.49 -9.71
CA TYR A 28 7.90 -1.96 -8.76
C TYR A 28 8.77 -3.05 -8.15
N ILE A 29 8.17 -4.22 -7.85
CA ILE A 29 8.86 -5.26 -7.08
C ILE A 29 9.34 -6.43 -7.92
N LYS A 30 9.20 -6.37 -9.25
CA LYS A 30 9.37 -7.54 -10.13
C LYS A 30 10.73 -8.24 -10.01
N ASN A 31 11.76 -7.56 -9.54
CA ASN A 31 13.10 -8.11 -9.48
C ASN A 31 13.53 -8.59 -8.09
N SER A 32 12.73 -8.32 -7.08
CA SER A 32 13.09 -8.74 -5.73
C SER A 32 11.90 -8.60 -4.79
N PHE A 33 11.02 -9.58 -4.81
CA PHE A 33 9.86 -9.52 -3.94
C PHE A 33 9.62 -10.87 -3.28
N PHE A 34 8.92 -10.80 -2.17
CA PHE A 34 8.40 -11.97 -1.49
C PHE A 34 6.94 -11.67 -1.13
N GLN A 35 6.07 -12.65 -1.35
CA GLN A 35 4.70 -12.56 -0.90
C GLN A 35 4.61 -13.13 0.51
N VAL A 36 3.97 -12.39 1.38
CA VAL A 36 3.81 -12.79 2.78
C VAL A 36 2.34 -12.76 3.14
N PHE A 37 1.86 -13.79 3.80
CA PHE A 37 0.52 -13.78 4.39
C PHE A 37 0.61 -13.14 5.78
N SER A 38 -0.24 -12.17 6.02
CA SER A 38 -0.39 -11.64 7.37
C SER A 38 -1.13 -12.66 8.25
N ASN A 39 -1.21 -12.38 9.55
CA ASN A 39 -1.95 -13.22 10.48
C ASN A 39 -3.46 -13.28 10.16
N HIS A 40 -3.95 -12.39 9.32
CA HIS A 40 -5.35 -12.32 8.92
C HIS A 40 -5.60 -12.90 7.53
N GLY A 41 -4.62 -13.57 6.93
CA GLY A 41 -4.77 -14.17 5.62
C GLY A 41 -4.66 -13.19 4.46
N VAL A 42 -4.22 -11.98 4.70
CA VAL A 42 -4.05 -10.96 3.65
C VAL A 42 -2.62 -11.02 3.13
N LEU A 43 -2.47 -10.99 1.81
CA LEU A 43 -1.15 -10.99 1.18
C LEU A 43 -0.58 -9.59 1.11
N TYR A 44 0.71 -9.49 1.36
CA TYR A 44 1.47 -8.30 1.01
C TYR A 44 2.82 -8.71 0.46
N GLU A 45 3.47 -7.80 -0.25
CA GLU A 45 4.77 -8.05 -0.87
C GLU A 45 5.80 -7.12 -0.27
N THR A 46 7.04 -7.56 -0.24
CA THR A 46 8.10 -6.75 0.37
C THR A 46 9.18 -6.40 -0.64
N LYS A 47 9.75 -5.23 -0.47
CA LYS A 47 10.91 -4.80 -1.24
C LYS A 47 11.80 -3.95 -0.34
N THR A 48 13.09 -4.26 -0.30
CA THR A 48 14.05 -3.48 0.47
C THR A 48 14.86 -2.60 -0.46
N VAL A 49 14.94 -1.33 -0.12
CA VAL A 49 15.67 -0.32 -0.90
C VAL A 49 16.71 0.31 0.00
N PHE A 50 17.94 0.44 -0.52
CA PHE A 50 19.00 1.10 0.21
C PHE A 50 19.16 2.55 -0.27
N LEU A 51 19.11 3.47 0.66
CA LEU A 51 19.27 4.90 0.37
C LEU A 51 20.70 5.29 0.66
N LYS A 52 21.49 5.51 -0.40
CA LYS A 52 22.91 5.81 -0.26
C LYS A 52 23.17 7.12 0.47
N ASP A 53 22.34 8.12 0.22
CA ASP A 53 22.55 9.45 0.76
C ASP A 53 22.49 9.49 2.28
N CYS A 54 21.71 8.63 2.88
CA CYS A 54 21.58 8.57 4.33
C CYS A 54 22.04 7.25 4.93
N ASN A 55 22.62 6.37 4.11
CA ASN A 55 23.13 5.07 4.57
C ASN A 55 22.09 4.28 5.33
N GLN A 56 20.86 4.20 4.78
CA GLN A 56 19.74 3.57 5.43
C GLN A 56 18.98 2.69 4.46
N SER A 57 18.60 1.50 4.92
CA SER A 57 17.70 0.61 4.18
C SER A 57 16.27 0.83 4.62
N ILE A 58 15.34 0.73 3.67
CA ILE A 58 13.90 0.78 3.96
C ILE A 58 13.29 -0.49 3.41
N LYS A 59 12.57 -1.21 4.27
CA LYS A 59 11.81 -2.38 3.86
C LYS A 59 10.37 -1.97 3.66
N PHE A 60 9.95 -1.90 2.40
CA PHE A 60 8.57 -1.60 2.06
C PHE A 60 7.73 -2.86 2.14
N GLU A 61 6.56 -2.73 2.76
CA GLU A 61 5.50 -3.73 2.67
C GLU A 61 4.41 -3.12 1.80
N ILE A 62 4.16 -3.74 0.64
CA ILE A 62 3.17 -3.24 -0.31
C ILE A 62 1.90 -4.05 -0.17
N TRP A 63 0.86 -3.41 0.34
CA TRP A 63 -0.44 -4.03 0.59
C TRP A 63 -1.39 -3.62 -0.52
N ASP A 64 -1.60 -4.53 -1.48
CA ASP A 64 -2.49 -4.30 -2.62
C ASP A 64 -3.89 -4.78 -2.25
N THR A 65 -4.86 -3.87 -2.29
CA THR A 65 -6.23 -4.19 -1.93
C THR A 65 -7.03 -4.77 -3.11
N ALA A 66 -6.39 -5.05 -4.24
CA ALA A 66 -7.09 -5.58 -5.42
C ALA A 66 -7.85 -6.86 -5.08
N GLY A 67 -9.11 -6.91 -5.49
CA GLY A 67 -9.98 -8.05 -5.19
C GLY A 67 -10.55 -8.04 -3.79
N GLN A 68 -10.13 -7.12 -2.94
CA GLN A 68 -10.56 -7.04 -1.55
C GLN A 68 -11.45 -5.83 -1.28
N GLU A 69 -11.72 -5.02 -2.29
CA GLU A 69 -12.48 -3.78 -2.12
C GLU A 69 -13.88 -4.01 -1.57
N LYS A 70 -14.43 -5.21 -1.78
CA LYS A 70 -15.76 -5.58 -1.30
C LYS A 70 -15.77 -5.96 0.18
N TYR A 71 -14.62 -6.25 0.75
CA TYR A 71 -14.53 -6.82 2.10
C TYR A 71 -14.14 -5.74 3.09
N ARG A 72 -15.11 -4.90 3.44
CA ARG A 72 -14.88 -3.76 4.35
C ARG A 72 -14.39 -4.20 5.72
N SER A 73 -14.68 -5.41 6.12
CA SER A 73 -14.18 -5.94 7.39
C SER A 73 -12.65 -6.03 7.42
N LEU A 74 -12.00 -6.03 6.26
CA LEU A 74 -10.55 -6.07 6.17
C LEU A 74 -9.90 -4.68 6.21
N ALA A 75 -10.69 -3.60 6.19
CA ALA A 75 -10.14 -2.25 6.14
C ALA A 75 -9.16 -1.99 7.27
N LYS A 76 -9.49 -2.41 8.49
CA LYS A 76 -8.60 -2.20 9.65
C LYS A 76 -7.27 -2.93 9.48
N VAL A 77 -7.28 -4.11 8.86
CA VAL A 77 -6.06 -4.88 8.62
C VAL A 77 -5.15 -4.14 7.65
N TYR A 78 -5.72 -3.61 6.57
CA TYR A 78 -4.94 -2.87 5.57
C TYR A 78 -4.34 -1.60 6.14
N TYR A 79 -5.12 -0.83 6.89
CA TYR A 79 -4.69 0.50 7.30
C TYR A 79 -3.94 0.54 8.63
N LYS A 80 -4.00 -0.52 9.41
CA LYS A 80 -3.31 -0.55 10.72
C LYS A 80 -1.80 -0.36 10.52
N ASN A 81 -1.25 0.61 11.21
CA ASN A 81 0.18 0.92 11.18
C ASN A 81 0.70 1.32 9.80
N ALA A 82 -0.18 1.73 8.88
CA ALA A 82 0.25 2.18 7.56
C ALA A 82 1.05 3.46 7.66
N SER A 83 2.17 3.51 6.94
CA SER A 83 3.01 4.69 6.85
C SER A 83 2.56 5.61 5.73
N ALA A 84 1.97 5.05 4.67
CA ALA A 84 1.51 5.81 3.53
C ALA A 84 0.40 5.06 2.82
N CYS A 85 -0.41 5.80 2.08
CA CYS A 85 -1.46 5.24 1.26
C CYS A 85 -1.37 5.88 -0.13
N ILE A 86 -1.37 5.06 -1.16
CA ILE A 86 -1.34 5.52 -2.55
C ILE A 86 -2.72 5.28 -3.14
N LEU A 87 -3.33 6.37 -3.61
CA LEU A 87 -4.65 6.33 -4.22
C LEU A 87 -4.48 6.27 -5.73
N VAL A 88 -5.04 5.23 -6.33
CA VAL A 88 -4.82 4.93 -7.74
C VAL A 88 -6.12 5.08 -8.51
N TYR A 89 -6.06 5.74 -9.67
CA TYR A 89 -7.19 5.83 -10.57
C TYR A 89 -6.71 5.69 -12.01
N ASP A 90 -7.65 5.39 -12.90
CA ASP A 90 -7.38 5.24 -14.33
C ASP A 90 -7.78 6.52 -15.04
N ILE A 91 -6.82 7.21 -15.67
CA ILE A 91 -7.08 8.49 -16.31
C ILE A 91 -8.06 8.37 -17.49
N THR A 92 -8.25 7.16 -18.00
CA THR A 92 -9.19 6.91 -19.09
C THR A 92 -10.61 6.63 -18.61
N LYS A 93 -10.80 6.50 -17.29
CA LYS A 93 -12.11 6.19 -16.69
C LYS A 93 -12.40 7.19 -15.57
N LYS A 94 -13.17 8.22 -15.94
CA LYS A 94 -13.46 9.31 -15.02
C LYS A 94 -14.10 8.85 -13.71
N ASP A 95 -14.92 7.82 -13.76
CA ASP A 95 -15.58 7.31 -12.57
C ASP A 95 -14.59 6.80 -11.51
N THR A 96 -13.42 6.28 -11.93
CA THR A 96 -12.42 5.82 -10.96
C THR A 96 -11.84 6.98 -10.17
N PHE A 97 -11.68 8.15 -10.78
CA PHE A 97 -11.25 9.35 -10.07
C PHE A 97 -12.35 9.86 -9.14
N GLN A 98 -13.60 9.84 -9.60
CA GLN A 98 -14.73 10.27 -8.76
C GLN A 98 -14.84 9.39 -7.52
N GLU A 99 -14.64 8.09 -7.64
CA GLU A 99 -14.70 7.19 -6.49
C GLU A 99 -13.56 7.43 -5.50
N LEU A 100 -12.40 7.89 -5.93
CA LEU A 100 -11.38 8.32 -4.98
C LEU A 100 -11.91 9.43 -4.09
N LYS A 101 -12.59 10.40 -4.67
CA LYS A 101 -13.14 11.54 -3.94
C LYS A 101 -14.35 11.16 -3.09
N ASN A 102 -15.21 10.29 -3.63
CA ASN A 102 -16.48 9.98 -2.99
C ASN A 102 -16.38 8.89 -1.93
N PHE A 103 -15.41 8.02 -2.06
CA PHE A 103 -15.30 6.85 -1.18
C PHE A 103 -13.92 6.66 -0.58
N TRP A 104 -12.89 6.51 -1.41
CA TRP A 104 -11.58 6.03 -0.94
C TRP A 104 -10.88 6.98 0.00
N ILE A 105 -10.95 8.28 -0.26
CA ILE A 105 -10.32 9.27 0.64
C ILE A 105 -10.94 9.20 2.03
N ASN A 106 -12.25 9.09 2.10
CA ASN A 106 -12.95 8.97 3.39
C ASN A 106 -12.63 7.66 4.09
N GLU A 107 -12.56 6.58 3.32
CA GLU A 107 -12.24 5.25 3.83
C GLU A 107 -10.85 5.24 4.48
N VAL A 108 -9.87 5.79 3.79
CA VAL A 108 -8.50 5.88 4.30
C VAL A 108 -8.45 6.78 5.52
N THR A 109 -9.06 7.95 5.45
CA THR A 109 -9.02 8.91 6.54
C THR A 109 -9.66 8.36 7.81
N SER A 110 -10.72 7.57 7.65
CA SER A 110 -11.43 7.00 8.80
C SER A 110 -10.71 5.84 9.47
N ASN A 111 -9.86 5.13 8.74
CA ASN A 111 -9.25 3.89 9.22
C ASN A 111 -7.74 3.96 9.42
N ALA A 112 -7.09 4.99 8.92
CA ALA A 112 -5.63 5.08 8.92
C ALA A 112 -5.10 5.89 10.11
N PRO A 113 -3.83 5.71 10.49
CA PRO A 113 -3.21 6.54 11.51
C PRO A 113 -3.20 8.02 11.10
N GLU A 114 -3.32 8.91 12.08
CA GLU A 114 -3.37 10.35 11.82
C GLU A 114 -2.13 10.88 11.12
N ASN A 115 -1.00 10.31 11.42
CA ASN A 115 0.28 10.75 10.86
C ASN A 115 0.65 10.08 9.54
N MET A 116 -0.29 9.37 8.91
CA MET A 116 -0.03 8.67 7.67
C MET A 116 0.06 9.65 6.49
N SER A 117 1.02 9.43 5.59
CA SER A 117 1.12 10.15 4.33
C SER A 117 0.10 9.65 3.30
N LYS A 118 -0.43 10.58 2.53
CA LYS A 118 -1.36 10.27 1.44
C LYS A 118 -0.90 10.93 0.15
#